data_6c735f11a96cc706a0545889eac00790
#
_entry.id   6c735f11a96cc706a0545889eac00790
#
_cell.length_a   1.000
_cell.length_b   1.000
_cell.length_c   1.000
_cell.angle_alpha   90.00
_cell.angle_beta   90.00
_cell.angle_gamma   90.00
#
_symmetry.space_group_name_H-M   'P 1'
#
loop_
_entity.id
_entity.type
_entity.pdbx_description
1 polymer ?
#
loop_
_entity_poly.entity_id
_entity_poly.type
_entity_poly.pdbx_seq_one_letter_code
_entity_poly.pdbx_strand_id
1 'polypeptide(L)'
;MTYQYYQTRESAESYVKVAKELDGQELIHHLGNFLQKGSTVLELGTGPGTDLEILSQSYHVTGSDFSQHFLDILIEKKIQNELLILNAITLEIDSTFDCIYSNKVLQHLTNDELLLSIQNQLQILKDGGIVCHSFWAGTDSYEMKGAFHNYHTIEELEDWFSPYFKIQFLKFYDEMEKDDSILLIGQKR
;
A
#
# COMPACT_ATOMS: atom_id res chain seq x y z
N MET A 1 -13.05 3.91 -13.79
CA MET A 1 -11.70 3.32 -13.59
C MET A 1 -10.67 4.42 -13.81
N THR A 2 -10.09 4.92 -12.77
CA THR A 2 -9.25 6.13 -12.74
C THR A 2 -7.76 5.83 -12.58
N TYR A 3 -7.32 4.70 -13.15
CA TYR A 3 -5.90 4.32 -13.13
C TYR A 3 -5.14 4.76 -14.39
N GLN A 4 -5.71 5.65 -15.20
CA GLN A 4 -5.11 6.01 -16.50
C GLN A 4 -3.81 6.79 -16.36
N TYR A 5 -3.62 7.53 -15.26
CA TYR A 5 -2.44 8.36 -15.08
C TYR A 5 -1.13 7.55 -15.08
N TYR A 6 -1.11 6.39 -14.41
CA TYR A 6 0.10 5.56 -14.28
C TYR A 6 0.30 4.55 -15.42
N GLN A 7 -0.54 4.61 -16.47
CA GLN A 7 -0.54 3.64 -17.58
C GLN A 7 0.39 4.03 -18.73
N THR A 8 1.18 5.09 -18.60
CA THR A 8 2.20 5.47 -19.58
C THR A 8 3.58 5.54 -18.94
N ARG A 9 4.62 5.22 -19.71
CA ARG A 9 6.00 5.33 -19.23
C ARG A 9 6.35 6.75 -18.80
N GLU A 10 5.90 7.76 -19.55
CA GLU A 10 6.14 9.16 -19.25
C GLU A 10 5.56 9.58 -17.88
N SER A 11 4.35 9.15 -17.58
CA SER A 11 3.71 9.44 -16.28
C SER A 11 4.41 8.71 -15.14
N ALA A 12 4.80 7.45 -15.33
CA ALA A 12 5.56 6.69 -14.34
C ALA A 12 6.92 7.35 -14.06
N GLU A 13 7.68 7.72 -15.09
CA GLU A 13 8.96 8.44 -14.94
C GLU A 13 8.79 9.82 -14.30
N SER A 14 7.69 10.52 -14.60
CA SER A 14 7.36 11.81 -13.95
C SER A 14 7.07 11.61 -12.46
N TYR A 15 6.31 10.57 -12.09
CA TYR A 15 6.03 10.25 -10.70
C TYR A 15 7.29 9.89 -9.93
N VAL A 16 8.18 9.07 -10.50
CA VAL A 16 9.49 8.72 -9.90
C VAL A 16 10.29 9.97 -9.50
N LYS A 17 10.22 11.05 -10.28
CA LYS A 17 10.93 12.30 -9.97
C LYS A 17 10.31 13.05 -8.79
N VAL A 18 8.99 13.01 -8.67
CA VAL A 18 8.25 13.69 -7.59
C VAL A 18 8.35 12.90 -6.29
N ALA A 19 8.29 11.56 -6.36
CA ALA A 19 8.30 10.68 -5.20
C ALA A 19 9.68 10.46 -4.57
N LYS A 20 10.75 11.10 -5.07
CA LYS A 20 12.13 10.86 -4.61
C LYS A 20 12.38 11.15 -3.13
N GLU A 21 11.63 12.06 -2.55
CA GLU A 21 11.79 12.51 -1.15
C GLU A 21 10.71 11.91 -0.23
N LEU A 22 9.84 11.06 -0.79
CA LEU A 22 8.78 10.40 -0.04
C LEU A 22 9.15 8.94 0.18
N ASP A 23 9.17 8.51 1.42
CA ASP A 23 9.41 7.11 1.80
C ASP A 23 8.53 6.69 2.98
N GLY A 24 8.36 5.39 3.13
CA GLY A 24 7.59 4.78 4.20
C GLY A 24 8.40 4.43 5.45
N GLN A 25 9.53 5.06 5.72
CA GLN A 25 10.40 4.69 6.86
C GLN A 25 9.64 4.69 8.18
N GLU A 26 8.80 5.69 8.44
CA GLU A 26 7.99 5.78 9.66
C GLU A 26 6.99 4.63 9.75
N LEU A 27 6.28 4.35 8.65
CA LEU A 27 5.33 3.24 8.57
C LEU A 27 6.01 1.90 8.84
N ILE A 28 7.16 1.67 8.18
CA ILE A 28 7.94 0.43 8.29
C ILE A 28 8.53 0.28 9.68
N HIS A 29 8.95 1.38 10.30
CA HIS A 29 9.40 1.38 11.68
C HIS A 29 8.27 0.94 12.64
N HIS A 30 7.06 1.49 12.49
CA HIS A 30 5.90 1.08 13.26
C HIS A 30 5.51 -0.39 13.01
N LEU A 31 5.52 -0.83 11.73
CA LEU A 31 5.27 -2.22 11.35
C LEU A 31 6.22 -3.19 12.08
N GLY A 32 7.48 -2.81 12.26
CA GLY A 32 8.48 -3.62 12.96
C GLY A 32 8.14 -3.98 14.42
N ASN A 33 7.17 -3.29 15.05
CA ASN A 33 6.67 -3.66 16.38
C ASN A 33 5.65 -4.81 16.36
N PHE A 34 5.10 -5.14 15.19
CA PHE A 34 4.01 -6.12 15.03
C PHE A 34 4.38 -7.28 14.10
N LEU A 35 5.37 -7.10 13.22
CA LEU A 35 5.79 -8.09 12.23
C LEU A 35 7.20 -8.61 12.54
N GLN A 36 7.35 -9.94 12.59
CA GLN A 36 8.63 -10.58 12.83
C GLN A 36 9.57 -10.41 11.62
N LYS A 37 10.86 -10.15 11.87
CA LYS A 37 11.88 -10.16 10.80
C LYS A 37 11.93 -11.49 10.06
N GLY A 38 12.13 -11.43 8.76
CA GLY A 38 12.09 -12.60 7.88
C GLY A 38 10.68 -13.02 7.43
N SER A 39 9.62 -12.33 7.87
CA SER A 39 8.25 -12.55 7.37
C SER A 39 8.13 -12.26 5.89
N THR A 40 7.16 -12.91 5.23
CA THR A 40 6.80 -12.64 3.84
C THR A 40 5.85 -11.44 3.76
N VAL A 41 6.18 -10.46 2.93
CA VAL A 41 5.40 -9.23 2.74
C VAL A 41 5.00 -9.09 1.28
N LEU A 42 3.73 -8.83 1.02
CA LEU A 42 3.25 -8.33 -0.26
C LEU A 42 3.14 -6.81 -0.18
N GLU A 43 3.88 -6.10 -1.02
CA GLU A 43 3.72 -4.67 -1.19
C GLU A 43 2.78 -4.38 -2.35
N LEU A 44 1.68 -3.68 -2.08
CA LEU A 44 0.74 -3.20 -3.08
C LEU A 44 1.17 -1.81 -3.55
N GLY A 45 1.28 -1.61 -4.86
CA GLY A 45 1.67 -0.34 -5.47
C GLY A 45 3.11 0.04 -5.17
N THR A 46 4.05 -0.86 -5.47
CA THR A 46 5.48 -0.67 -5.19
C THR A 46 6.09 0.57 -5.90
N GLY A 47 5.45 1.06 -6.97
CA GLY A 47 5.86 2.28 -7.67
C GLY A 47 7.35 2.34 -7.99
N PRO A 48 8.07 3.40 -7.53
CA PRO A 48 9.51 3.55 -7.76
C PRO A 48 10.39 2.57 -6.98
N GLY A 49 9.82 1.80 -6.01
CA GLY A 49 10.52 0.78 -5.24
C GLY A 49 11.22 1.29 -3.97
N THR A 50 10.94 2.51 -3.53
CA THR A 50 11.58 3.08 -2.34
C THR A 50 11.28 2.25 -1.10
N ASP A 51 9.99 1.96 -0.85
CA ASP A 51 9.57 1.17 0.31
C ASP A 51 9.96 -0.30 0.15
N LEU A 52 9.93 -0.84 -1.08
CA LEU A 52 10.39 -2.18 -1.40
C LEU A 52 11.84 -2.40 -0.91
N GLU A 53 12.72 -1.44 -1.19
CA GLU A 53 14.14 -1.50 -0.78
C GLU A 53 14.28 -1.44 0.75
N ILE A 54 13.49 -0.59 1.44
CA ILE A 54 13.53 -0.46 2.91
C ILE A 54 12.98 -1.73 3.57
N LEU A 55 11.81 -2.22 3.15
CA LEU A 55 11.19 -3.45 3.64
C LEU A 55 12.12 -4.66 3.48
N SER A 56 12.82 -4.74 2.34
CA SER A 56 13.72 -5.86 2.02
C SER A 56 14.93 -5.97 2.93
N GLN A 57 15.25 -4.94 3.72
CA GLN A 57 16.29 -5.02 4.76
C GLN A 57 15.90 -5.96 5.92
N SER A 58 14.62 -6.21 6.10
CA SER A 58 14.11 -7.00 7.24
C SER A 58 13.16 -8.12 6.85
N TYR A 59 12.58 -8.11 5.65
CA TYR A 59 11.52 -9.01 5.21
C TYR A 59 11.79 -9.63 3.85
N HIS A 60 11.09 -10.71 3.53
CA HIS A 60 11.02 -11.28 2.17
C HIS A 60 9.87 -10.62 1.43
N VAL A 61 10.18 -9.64 0.58
CA VAL A 61 9.18 -8.78 -0.06
C VAL A 61 8.93 -9.19 -1.51
N THR A 62 7.67 -9.40 -1.84
CA THR A 62 7.15 -9.43 -3.22
C THR A 62 6.55 -8.06 -3.49
N GLY A 63 7.12 -7.32 -4.46
CA GLY A 63 6.58 -6.04 -4.91
C GLY A 63 5.47 -6.23 -5.93
N SER A 64 4.43 -5.44 -5.87
CA SER A 64 3.38 -5.48 -6.89
C SER A 64 2.92 -4.10 -7.30
N ASP A 65 2.52 -3.96 -8.56
CA ASP A 65 1.93 -2.74 -9.08
C ASP A 65 0.93 -3.07 -10.18
N PHE A 66 -0.06 -2.22 -10.39
CA PHE A 66 -0.99 -2.34 -11.50
C PHE A 66 -0.38 -1.80 -12.81
N SER A 67 0.63 -0.94 -12.72
CA SER A 67 1.34 -0.38 -13.86
C SER A 67 2.58 -1.21 -14.21
N GLN A 68 2.56 -1.85 -15.40
CA GLN A 68 3.73 -2.54 -15.94
C GLN A 68 4.95 -1.61 -16.03
N HIS A 69 4.75 -0.32 -16.28
CA HIS A 69 5.84 0.63 -16.44
C HIS A 69 6.66 0.83 -15.16
N PHE A 70 6.03 0.80 -13.97
CA PHE A 70 6.79 0.83 -12.72
C PHE A 70 7.60 -0.45 -12.54
N LEU A 71 7.04 -1.61 -12.84
CA LEU A 71 7.78 -2.88 -12.74
C LEU A 71 8.94 -2.93 -13.73
N ASP A 72 8.76 -2.42 -14.95
CA ASP A 72 9.84 -2.32 -15.94
C ASP A 72 11.00 -1.44 -15.43
N ILE A 73 10.68 -0.31 -14.77
CA ILE A 73 11.67 0.58 -14.14
C ILE A 73 12.45 -0.17 -13.04
N LEU A 74 11.78 -0.99 -12.23
CA LEU A 74 12.42 -1.79 -11.17
C LEU A 74 13.29 -2.90 -11.76
N ILE A 75 12.86 -3.54 -12.82
CA ILE A 75 13.65 -4.54 -13.57
C ILE A 75 14.91 -3.87 -14.17
N GLU A 76 14.78 -2.69 -14.76
CA GLU A 76 15.91 -1.90 -15.28
C GLU A 76 16.90 -1.50 -14.17
N LYS A 77 16.40 -1.23 -12.95
CA LYS A 77 17.22 -1.01 -11.74
C LYS A 77 17.85 -2.28 -11.19
N LYS A 78 17.53 -3.46 -11.74
CA LYS A 78 18.02 -4.77 -11.29
C LYS A 78 17.62 -5.12 -9.86
N ILE A 79 16.44 -4.72 -9.42
CA ILE A 79 15.84 -5.15 -8.16
C ILE A 79 15.72 -6.68 -8.18
N GLN A 80 16.10 -7.33 -7.08
CA GLN A 80 16.15 -8.80 -6.98
C GLN A 80 14.86 -9.42 -6.43
N ASN A 81 13.93 -8.59 -5.98
CA ASN A 81 12.65 -9.02 -5.45
C ASN A 81 11.77 -9.63 -6.56
N GLU A 82 10.89 -10.54 -6.18
CA GLU A 82 9.78 -10.94 -7.02
C GLU A 82 8.88 -9.72 -7.29
N LEU A 83 8.50 -9.51 -8.55
CA LEU A 83 7.66 -8.40 -8.99
C LEU A 83 6.44 -8.93 -9.73
N LEU A 84 5.25 -8.46 -9.37
CA LEU A 84 4.00 -8.95 -9.91
C LEU A 84 3.14 -7.80 -10.45
N ILE A 85 2.53 -8.01 -11.62
CA ILE A 85 1.37 -7.23 -12.03
C ILE A 85 0.19 -7.68 -11.18
N LEU A 86 -0.33 -6.79 -10.34
CA LEU A 86 -1.43 -7.12 -9.44
C LEU A 86 -2.39 -5.95 -9.28
N ASN A 87 -3.68 -6.25 -9.35
CA ASN A 87 -4.73 -5.30 -9.03
C ASN A 87 -4.99 -5.32 -7.52
N ALA A 88 -4.78 -4.19 -6.83
CA ALA A 88 -4.99 -4.06 -5.40
C ALA A 88 -6.45 -4.29 -4.94
N ILE A 89 -7.42 -4.31 -5.87
CA ILE A 89 -8.83 -4.61 -5.57
C ILE A 89 -9.05 -6.12 -5.55
N THR A 90 -8.69 -6.82 -6.65
CA THR A 90 -9.05 -8.24 -6.84
C THR A 90 -8.07 -9.21 -6.20
N LEU A 91 -6.80 -8.82 -6.10
CA LEU A 91 -5.72 -9.60 -5.47
C LEU A 91 -5.66 -11.06 -5.97
N GLU A 92 -5.78 -11.26 -7.29
CA GLU A 92 -5.79 -12.58 -7.94
C GLU A 92 -4.40 -13.22 -7.92
N ILE A 93 -4.05 -13.81 -6.79
CA ILE A 93 -2.78 -14.49 -6.54
C ILE A 93 -3.02 -15.71 -5.63
N ASP A 94 -2.33 -16.83 -5.90
CA ASP A 94 -2.45 -18.06 -5.11
C ASP A 94 -1.55 -18.07 -3.86
N SER A 95 -0.57 -17.17 -3.77
CA SER A 95 0.37 -17.08 -2.64
C SER A 95 -0.27 -16.43 -1.42
N THR A 96 0.20 -16.81 -0.22
CA THR A 96 -0.20 -16.18 1.03
C THR A 96 0.98 -15.51 1.73
N PHE A 97 0.70 -14.44 2.46
CA PHE A 97 1.70 -13.58 3.07
C PHE A 97 1.48 -13.40 4.58
N ASP A 98 2.55 -13.12 5.31
CA ASP A 98 2.49 -12.73 6.72
C ASP A 98 2.04 -11.29 6.87
N CYS A 99 2.29 -10.45 5.85
CA CYS A 99 1.88 -9.04 5.84
C CYS A 99 1.48 -8.58 4.44
N ILE A 100 0.49 -7.68 4.37
CA ILE A 100 0.20 -6.86 3.20
C ILE A 100 0.48 -5.41 3.58
N TYR A 101 1.36 -4.76 2.82
CA TYR A 101 1.79 -3.38 3.01
C TYR A 101 1.33 -2.52 1.84
N SER A 102 0.91 -1.29 2.11
CA SER A 102 0.76 -0.26 1.08
C SER A 102 0.97 1.14 1.65
N ASN A 103 1.63 1.99 0.89
CA ASN A 103 1.83 3.39 1.23
C ASN A 103 1.16 4.28 0.18
N LYS A 104 0.07 4.97 0.56
CA LYS A 104 -0.70 5.89 -0.30
C LYS A 104 -1.21 5.26 -1.61
N VAL A 105 -1.59 3.99 -1.59
CA VAL A 105 -2.09 3.25 -2.75
C VAL A 105 -3.61 3.09 -2.70
N LEU A 106 -4.13 2.61 -1.58
CA LEU A 106 -5.55 2.28 -1.44
C LEU A 106 -6.46 3.52 -1.48
N GLN A 107 -5.91 4.70 -1.30
CA GLN A 107 -6.60 5.98 -1.50
C GLN A 107 -7.04 6.23 -2.95
N HIS A 108 -6.50 5.48 -3.91
CA HIS A 108 -6.93 5.57 -5.31
C HIS A 108 -8.19 4.74 -5.61
N LEU A 109 -8.70 4.02 -4.62
CA LEU A 109 -9.91 3.21 -4.69
C LEU A 109 -11.13 4.02 -4.26
N THR A 110 -12.27 3.76 -4.88
CA THR A 110 -13.56 4.17 -4.33
C THR A 110 -13.84 3.40 -3.04
N ASN A 111 -14.80 3.85 -2.23
CA ASN A 111 -15.16 3.17 -0.98
C ASN A 111 -15.56 1.70 -1.22
N ASP A 112 -16.36 1.43 -2.26
CA ASP A 112 -16.78 0.07 -2.60
C ASP A 112 -15.59 -0.80 -3.03
N GLU A 113 -14.66 -0.24 -3.82
CA GLU A 113 -13.44 -0.93 -4.24
C GLU A 113 -12.50 -1.20 -3.06
N LEU A 114 -12.38 -0.26 -2.11
CA LEU A 114 -11.58 -0.44 -0.90
C LEU A 114 -12.18 -1.54 -0.01
N LEU A 115 -13.49 -1.55 0.20
CA LEU A 115 -14.16 -2.62 0.95
C LEU A 115 -13.96 -3.99 0.30
N LEU A 116 -14.01 -4.07 -1.03
CA LEU A 116 -13.72 -5.31 -1.75
C LEU A 116 -12.24 -5.71 -1.60
N SER A 117 -11.31 -4.75 -1.70
CA SER A 117 -9.88 -4.99 -1.46
C SER A 117 -9.63 -5.57 -0.06
N ILE A 118 -10.24 -4.98 0.98
CA ILE A 118 -10.14 -5.47 2.37
C ILE A 118 -10.56 -6.94 2.48
N GLN A 119 -11.68 -7.31 1.84
CA GLN A 119 -12.18 -8.70 1.84
C GLN A 119 -11.23 -9.65 1.10
N ASN A 120 -10.67 -9.22 -0.03
CA ASN A 120 -9.75 -10.04 -0.81
C ASN A 120 -8.37 -10.17 -0.11
N GLN A 121 -7.92 -9.16 0.63
CA GLN A 121 -6.71 -9.25 1.45
C GLN A 121 -6.80 -10.37 2.48
N LEU A 122 -7.99 -10.64 3.04
CA LEU A 122 -8.17 -11.74 3.99
C LEU A 122 -7.87 -13.12 3.38
N GLN A 123 -8.10 -13.29 2.07
CA GLN A 123 -7.88 -14.57 1.39
C GLN A 123 -6.39 -14.89 1.21
N ILE A 124 -5.57 -13.85 1.06
CA ILE A 124 -4.13 -13.97 0.81
C ILE A 124 -3.28 -13.66 2.05
N LEU A 125 -3.89 -13.30 3.18
CA LEU A 125 -3.22 -13.21 4.47
C LEU A 125 -3.28 -14.53 5.21
N LYS A 126 -2.14 -14.97 5.73
CA LYS A 126 -2.04 -16.09 6.68
C LYS A 126 -2.85 -15.78 7.95
N ASP A 127 -3.17 -16.81 8.72
CA ASP A 127 -3.83 -16.63 10.02
C ASP A 127 -2.96 -15.77 10.95
N GLY A 128 -3.58 -14.76 11.56
CA GLY A 128 -2.86 -13.78 12.38
C GLY A 128 -1.96 -12.81 11.60
N GLY A 129 -2.01 -12.84 10.26
CA GLY A 129 -1.25 -11.94 9.41
C GLY A 129 -1.61 -10.47 9.60
N ILE A 130 -0.74 -9.58 9.18
CA ILE A 130 -0.79 -8.14 9.44
C ILE A 130 -1.15 -7.38 8.16
N VAL A 131 -1.99 -6.37 8.26
CA VAL A 131 -2.09 -5.30 7.25
C VAL A 131 -1.44 -4.04 7.79
N CYS A 132 -0.73 -3.31 6.92
CA CYS A 132 -0.12 -2.02 7.23
C CYS A 132 -0.35 -1.07 6.06
N HIS A 133 -1.23 -0.11 6.24
CA HIS A 133 -1.66 0.79 5.17
C HIS A 133 -1.60 2.24 5.61
N SER A 134 -1.23 3.13 4.68
CA SER A 134 -1.36 4.57 4.89
C SER A 134 -2.38 5.18 3.94
N PHE A 135 -3.03 6.24 4.42
CA PHE A 135 -4.06 7.00 3.71
C PHE A 135 -3.84 8.49 3.91
N TRP A 136 -4.35 9.33 2.99
CA TRP A 136 -4.52 10.74 3.26
C TRP A 136 -5.70 10.96 4.20
N ALA A 137 -5.51 11.83 5.19
CA ALA A 137 -6.53 12.18 6.18
C ALA A 137 -7.47 13.26 5.63
N GLY A 138 -8.78 13.06 5.76
CA GLY A 138 -9.78 14.03 5.35
C GLY A 138 -11.11 13.39 4.95
N THR A 139 -11.98 14.18 4.35
CA THR A 139 -13.33 13.77 3.91
C THR A 139 -13.56 14.01 2.42
N ASP A 140 -12.58 14.58 1.73
CA ASP A 140 -12.71 14.98 0.34
C ASP A 140 -12.33 13.83 -0.61
N SER A 141 -12.88 13.88 -1.81
CA SER A 141 -12.40 13.07 -2.94
C SER A 141 -12.33 13.93 -4.19
N TYR A 142 -11.32 13.70 -5.01
CA TYR A 142 -11.14 14.45 -6.26
C TYR A 142 -10.37 13.63 -7.30
N GLU A 143 -10.45 14.07 -8.54
CA GLU A 143 -9.61 13.57 -9.62
C GLU A 143 -8.55 14.60 -9.99
N MET A 144 -7.30 14.16 -10.09
CA MET A 144 -6.19 14.97 -10.57
C MET A 144 -5.37 14.20 -11.60
N LYS A 145 -5.22 14.75 -12.80
CA LYS A 145 -4.47 14.14 -13.91
C LYS A 145 -4.92 12.71 -14.26
N GLY A 146 -6.19 12.37 -14.03
CA GLY A 146 -6.73 11.03 -14.28
C GLY A 146 -6.43 10.00 -13.17
N ALA A 147 -5.95 10.45 -12.01
CA ALA A 147 -5.88 9.67 -10.79
C ALA A 147 -6.96 10.12 -9.81
N PHE A 148 -7.74 9.18 -9.30
CA PHE A 148 -8.71 9.41 -8.23
C PHE A 148 -7.98 9.44 -6.89
N HIS A 149 -8.35 10.37 -6.02
CA HIS A 149 -7.84 10.53 -4.68
C HIS A 149 -9.01 10.57 -3.72
N ASN A 150 -9.02 9.65 -2.77
CA ASN A 150 -10.06 9.50 -1.76
C ASN A 150 -9.40 9.62 -0.38
N TYR A 151 -9.80 10.63 0.36
CA TYR A 151 -9.31 10.88 1.70
C TYR A 151 -10.23 10.15 2.68
N HIS A 152 -9.70 9.78 3.83
CA HIS A 152 -10.44 9.00 4.82
C HIS A 152 -10.30 9.60 6.21
N THR A 153 -11.30 9.35 7.05
CA THR A 153 -11.23 9.64 8.49
C THR A 153 -10.77 8.39 9.26
N ILE A 154 -10.30 8.59 10.48
CA ILE A 154 -9.97 7.48 11.39
C ILE A 154 -11.20 6.59 11.63
N GLU A 155 -12.37 7.22 11.84
CA GLU A 155 -13.62 6.55 12.14
C GLU A 155 -14.05 5.64 10.98
N GLU A 156 -13.99 6.12 9.73
CA GLU A 156 -14.31 5.31 8.56
C GLU A 156 -13.37 4.10 8.43
N LEU A 157 -12.07 4.32 8.57
CA LEU A 157 -11.09 3.22 8.50
C LEU A 157 -11.28 2.22 9.64
N GLU A 158 -11.57 2.68 10.85
CA GLU A 158 -11.88 1.80 11.98
C GLU A 158 -13.12 0.95 11.69
N ASP A 159 -14.20 1.58 11.22
CA ASP A 159 -15.46 0.89 10.89
C ASP A 159 -15.28 -0.17 9.80
N TRP A 160 -14.44 0.08 8.79
CA TRP A 160 -14.25 -0.85 7.67
C TRP A 160 -13.27 -1.98 7.98
N PHE A 161 -12.23 -1.72 8.77
CA PHE A 161 -11.21 -2.73 9.07
C PHE A 161 -11.53 -3.55 10.33
N SER A 162 -12.15 -2.97 11.36
CA SER A 162 -12.37 -3.64 12.64
C SER A 162 -13.25 -4.92 12.60
N PRO A 163 -14.20 -5.08 11.64
CA PRO A 163 -14.91 -6.34 11.50
C PRO A 163 -14.00 -7.55 11.18
N TYR A 164 -12.89 -7.31 10.50
CA TYR A 164 -11.98 -8.34 9.98
C TYR A 164 -10.64 -8.39 10.70
N PHE A 165 -10.20 -7.23 11.22
CA PHE A 165 -8.89 -7.07 11.83
C PHE A 165 -9.01 -6.58 13.27
N LYS A 166 -8.16 -7.09 14.16
CA LYS A 166 -7.89 -6.44 15.42
C LYS A 166 -6.97 -5.26 15.15
N ILE A 167 -7.48 -4.04 15.31
CA ILE A 167 -6.69 -2.82 15.13
C ILE A 167 -5.60 -2.78 16.18
N GLN A 168 -4.34 -2.72 15.76
CA GLN A 168 -3.14 -2.65 16.59
C GLN A 168 -2.61 -1.22 16.68
N PHE A 169 -2.76 -0.47 15.59
CA PHE A 169 -2.35 0.92 15.50
C PHE A 169 -3.26 1.65 14.51
N LEU A 170 -3.75 2.82 14.87
CA LEU A 170 -4.55 3.67 13.99
C LEU A 170 -4.39 5.11 14.48
N LYS A 171 -3.56 5.89 13.77
CA LYS A 171 -3.22 7.26 14.19
C LYS A 171 -2.88 8.15 13.01
N PHE A 172 -3.05 9.44 13.20
CA PHE A 172 -2.49 10.47 12.34
C PHE A 172 -0.96 10.48 12.43
N TYR A 173 -0.32 10.83 11.34
CA TYR A 173 1.09 11.19 11.26
C TYR A 173 1.29 12.33 10.26
N ASP A 174 2.46 12.98 10.33
CA ASP A 174 2.81 14.12 9.50
C ASP A 174 3.63 13.62 8.30
N GLU A 175 3.13 13.81 7.07
CA GLU A 175 3.89 13.49 5.87
C GLU A 175 4.36 14.75 5.14
N MET A 176 3.45 15.66 4.82
CA MET A 176 3.74 16.97 4.24
C MET A 176 3.28 18.09 5.17
N GLU A 177 2.16 17.89 5.84
CA GLU A 177 1.56 18.82 6.79
C GLU A 177 1.17 18.07 8.06
N LYS A 178 0.88 18.84 9.11
CA LYS A 178 0.50 18.25 10.38
C LYS A 178 -0.81 17.46 10.28
N ASP A 179 -0.79 16.21 10.75
CA ASP A 179 -1.94 15.31 10.83
C ASP A 179 -2.62 15.06 9.45
N ASP A 180 -1.86 15.18 8.34
CA ASP A 180 -2.39 15.01 6.97
C ASP A 180 -2.54 13.55 6.52
N SER A 181 -2.04 12.63 7.32
CA SER A 181 -1.93 11.22 6.96
C SER A 181 -2.37 10.31 8.11
N ILE A 182 -2.88 9.11 7.76
CA ILE A 182 -3.30 8.08 8.72
C ILE A 182 -2.51 6.80 8.45
N LEU A 183 -1.90 6.25 9.50
CA LEU A 183 -1.32 4.91 9.51
C LEU A 183 -2.27 3.95 10.21
N LEU A 184 -2.63 2.85 9.52
CA LEU A 184 -3.41 1.74 10.03
C LEU A 184 -2.56 0.46 10.04
N ILE A 185 -2.47 -0.20 11.22
CA ILE A 185 -1.93 -1.55 11.34
C ILE A 185 -3.00 -2.41 12.01
N GLY A 186 -3.39 -3.50 11.33
CA GLY A 186 -4.39 -4.44 11.79
C GLY A 186 -3.91 -5.88 11.71
N GLN A 187 -4.32 -6.71 12.66
CA GLN A 187 -4.05 -8.15 12.66
C GLN A 187 -5.31 -8.92 12.29
N LYS A 188 -5.23 -9.80 11.30
CA LYS A 188 -6.33 -10.72 10.91
C LYS A 188 -6.85 -11.48 12.11
N ARG A 189 -8.18 -11.49 12.29
CA ARG A 189 -8.89 -12.17 13.38
C ARG A 189 -8.96 -13.68 13.18
#